data_07c00c88b5965a477fee7d8808b91d38
#
_entry.id   07c00c88b5965a477fee7d8808b91d38
#
_cell.length_a   1.000
_cell.length_b   1.000
_cell.length_c   1.000
_cell.angle_alpha   90.00
_cell.angle_beta   90.00
_cell.angle_gamma   90.00
#
_symmetry.space_group_name_H-M   'P 1'
#
loop_
_entity.id
_entity.type
_entity.pdbx_description
1 polymer ?
#
loop_
_entity_poly.entity_id
_entity_poly.type
_entity_poly.pdbx_seq_one_letter_code
_entity_poly.pdbx_strand_id
1 'polypeptide(L)'
;KFYDNEVDNYSQDHYQLHWNQRYNNNWSTTIGLNYTNGRGYFEQYKEDEDFADYGLEALDFNGEVVNTTDLIRRRWLDNDFYVVNATANYKDANIDLIFGGSFSHYDGDHFGEIIWAEFASQSQIRDRYYDGNSLKNDLSVFSKANYKLNDKVSLYGDLQVRNVTYKTFGNTSDLVDFEVNKDFTFFNPKA
;
A
#
# COMPACT_ATOMS: atom_id res chain seq x y z
N LYS A 1 -22.13 -23.61 -2.84
CA LYS A 1 -22.71 -23.43 -1.50
C LYS A 1 -22.38 -22.05 -1.00
N PHE A 2 -23.32 -21.30 -0.46
CA PHE A 2 -23.03 -19.99 0.13
C PHE A 2 -22.89 -20.18 1.65
N TYR A 3 -21.90 -19.50 2.21
CA TYR A 3 -21.68 -19.39 3.63
C TYR A 3 -22.26 -18.06 4.14
N ASP A 4 -23.13 -18.09 5.15
CA ASP A 4 -23.88 -16.91 5.59
C ASP A 4 -22.99 -15.76 6.13
N ASN A 5 -21.75 -16.08 6.52
CA ASN A 5 -20.77 -15.11 7.04
C ASN A 5 -19.67 -14.76 6.05
N GLU A 6 -19.81 -15.08 4.75
CA GLU A 6 -18.91 -14.51 3.76
C GLU A 6 -18.96 -12.98 3.84
N VAL A 7 -17.84 -12.37 4.16
CA VAL A 7 -17.75 -10.95 4.44
C VAL A 7 -16.45 -10.37 3.92
N ASP A 8 -16.53 -9.16 3.42
CA ASP A 8 -15.40 -8.26 3.22
C ASP A 8 -15.46 -7.19 4.33
N ASN A 9 -14.53 -7.27 5.26
CA ASN A 9 -14.47 -6.39 6.42
C ASN A 9 -13.14 -5.64 6.43
N TYR A 10 -13.16 -4.38 6.05
CA TYR A 10 -11.98 -3.52 6.03
C TYR A 10 -12.26 -2.17 6.66
N SER A 11 -11.37 -1.73 7.53
CA SER A 11 -11.43 -0.43 8.22
C SER A 11 -10.18 0.38 7.95
N GLN A 12 -10.34 1.69 7.81
CA GLN A 12 -9.22 2.65 7.71
C GLN A 12 -9.41 3.80 8.67
N ASP A 13 -8.35 4.10 9.40
CA ASP A 13 -8.24 5.31 10.22
C ASP A 13 -7.28 6.29 9.55
N HIS A 14 -7.70 7.56 9.43
CA HIS A 14 -6.92 8.62 8.82
C HIS A 14 -6.63 9.73 9.83
N TYR A 15 -5.36 10.06 9.99
CA TYR A 15 -4.89 11.16 10.83
C TYR A 15 -4.19 12.18 9.96
N GLN A 16 -4.71 13.42 9.96
CA GLN A 16 -4.21 14.47 9.08
C GLN A 16 -3.88 15.73 9.87
N LEU A 17 -2.75 16.35 9.54
CA LEU A 17 -2.35 17.66 10.04
C LEU A 17 -1.99 18.54 8.85
N HIS A 18 -2.61 19.72 8.78
CA HIS A 18 -2.33 20.73 7.78
C HIS A 18 -1.81 21.99 8.44
N TRP A 19 -0.67 22.48 7.98
CA TRP A 19 -0.09 23.74 8.39
C TRP A 19 0.12 24.65 7.20
N ASN A 20 -0.43 25.88 7.28
CA ASN A 20 -0.33 26.90 6.25
C ASN A 20 0.21 28.16 6.90
N GLN A 21 1.29 28.71 6.36
CA GLN A 21 1.91 29.92 6.84
C GLN A 21 2.12 30.92 5.70
N ARG A 22 1.61 32.12 5.88
CA ARG A 22 1.93 33.26 5.03
C ARG A 22 2.94 34.13 5.77
N TYR A 23 4.12 34.33 5.20
CA TYR A 23 5.19 35.11 5.80
C TYR A 23 5.08 36.59 5.45
N ASN A 24 4.66 36.87 4.22
CA ASN A 24 4.43 38.23 3.70
C ASN A 24 3.51 38.19 2.47
N ASN A 25 3.44 39.26 1.69
CA ASN A 25 2.56 39.31 0.52
C ASN A 25 3.00 38.34 -0.62
N ASN A 26 4.25 37.94 -0.63
CA ASN A 26 4.84 37.14 -1.70
C ASN A 26 5.06 35.67 -1.31
N TRP A 27 5.41 35.40 -0.05
CA TRP A 27 5.81 34.07 0.40
C TRP A 27 4.77 33.37 1.25
N SER A 28 4.49 32.11 0.92
CA SER A 28 3.70 31.21 1.75
C SER A 28 4.26 29.78 1.69
N THR A 29 3.95 29.00 2.73
CA THR A 29 4.31 27.59 2.83
C THR A 29 3.10 26.79 3.26
N THR A 30 2.95 25.60 2.70
CA THR A 30 1.95 24.61 3.11
C THR A 30 2.67 23.29 3.41
N ILE A 31 2.33 22.68 4.55
CA ILE A 31 2.79 21.33 4.92
C ILE A 31 1.55 20.52 5.26
N GLY A 32 1.47 19.33 4.69
CA GLY A 32 0.46 18.32 4.99
C GLY A 32 1.13 17.04 5.46
N LEU A 33 0.67 16.54 6.59
CA LEU A 33 1.06 15.22 7.11
C LEU A 33 -0.19 14.34 7.09
N ASN A 34 -0.04 13.11 6.65
CA ASN A 34 -1.09 12.11 6.69
C ASN A 34 -0.52 10.77 7.17
N TYR A 35 -1.23 10.14 8.09
CA TYR A 35 -1.05 8.76 8.47
C TYR A 35 -2.35 8.02 8.28
N THR A 36 -2.29 6.87 7.63
CA THR A 36 -3.43 5.97 7.45
C THR A 36 -3.02 4.60 7.96
N ASN A 37 -3.81 4.06 8.88
CA ASN A 37 -3.77 2.65 9.26
C ASN A 37 -4.97 1.97 8.64
N GLY A 38 -4.74 0.88 7.93
CA GLY A 38 -5.79 0.10 7.29
C GLY A 38 -5.66 -1.36 7.67
N ARG A 39 -6.75 -1.97 8.16
CA ARG A 39 -6.76 -3.38 8.51
C ARG A 39 -8.09 -4.03 8.19
N GLY A 40 -8.01 -5.20 7.59
CA GLY A 40 -9.20 -5.98 7.31
C GLY A 40 -8.92 -7.29 6.62
N TYR A 41 -9.99 -8.01 6.35
CA TYR A 41 -9.95 -9.30 5.71
C TYR A 41 -11.21 -9.53 4.89
N PHE A 42 -11.12 -10.40 3.93
CA PHE A 42 -12.30 -11.09 3.42
C PHE A 42 -12.30 -12.55 3.86
N GLU A 43 -13.48 -13.05 4.20
CA GLU A 43 -13.74 -14.40 4.68
C GLU A 43 -14.46 -15.22 3.63
N GLN A 44 -14.01 -16.43 3.38
CA GLN A 44 -14.58 -17.33 2.39
C GLN A 44 -14.66 -18.75 2.93
N TYR A 45 -15.82 -19.40 2.69
CA TYR A 45 -15.94 -20.84 2.75
C TYR A 45 -15.46 -21.45 1.43
N LYS A 46 -14.69 -22.51 1.52
CA LYS A 46 -14.16 -23.27 0.39
C LYS A 46 -14.45 -24.75 0.59
N GLU A 47 -14.95 -25.40 -0.47
CA GLU A 47 -15.28 -26.82 -0.48
C GLU A 47 -14.16 -27.61 -1.13
N ASP A 48 -13.83 -28.77 -0.59
CA ASP A 48 -12.95 -29.78 -1.15
C ASP A 48 -11.57 -29.24 -1.57
N GLU A 49 -10.98 -28.38 -0.71
CA GLU A 49 -9.67 -27.77 -0.95
C GLU A 49 -8.55 -28.74 -0.62
N ASP A 50 -7.55 -28.83 -1.50
CA ASP A 50 -6.37 -29.69 -1.30
C ASP A 50 -5.55 -29.20 -0.10
N PHE A 51 -5.15 -30.11 0.78
CA PHE A 51 -4.27 -29.80 1.91
C PHE A 51 -2.95 -29.14 1.47
N ALA A 52 -2.40 -29.59 0.34
CA ALA A 52 -1.15 -29.06 -0.18
C ALA A 52 -1.20 -27.56 -0.47
N ASP A 53 -2.34 -27.03 -0.89
CA ASP A 53 -2.53 -25.59 -1.18
C ASP A 53 -2.47 -24.73 0.09
N TYR A 54 -2.56 -25.34 1.26
CA TYR A 54 -2.50 -24.68 2.58
C TYR A 54 -1.30 -25.13 3.43
N GLY A 55 -0.38 -25.91 2.84
CA GLY A 55 0.76 -26.47 3.57
C GLY A 55 0.37 -27.49 4.64
N LEU A 56 -0.80 -28.10 4.50
CA LEU A 56 -1.28 -29.16 5.41
C LEU A 56 -0.80 -30.52 4.95
N GLU A 57 -0.59 -31.43 5.91
CA GLU A 57 -0.21 -32.82 5.67
C GLU A 57 -1.44 -33.69 5.49
N ALA A 58 -1.35 -34.71 4.61
CA ALA A 58 -2.40 -35.71 4.47
C ALA A 58 -2.62 -36.46 5.79
N LEU A 59 -3.87 -36.76 6.10
CA LEU A 59 -4.25 -37.53 7.30
C LEU A 59 -4.55 -38.98 6.93
N ASP A 60 -4.15 -39.90 7.81
CA ASP A 60 -4.71 -41.26 7.80
C ASP A 60 -5.89 -41.30 8.77
N PHE A 61 -7.08 -41.45 8.22
CA PHE A 61 -8.30 -41.55 9.00
C PHE A 61 -8.91 -42.94 8.78
N ASN A 62 -8.74 -43.80 9.76
CA ASN A 62 -9.21 -45.20 9.75
C ASN A 62 -8.70 -46.05 8.56
N GLY A 63 -7.47 -45.79 8.06
CA GLY A 63 -6.87 -46.49 6.95
C GLY A 63 -7.20 -45.91 5.57
N GLU A 64 -7.90 -44.77 5.52
CA GLU A 64 -8.14 -43.98 4.33
C GLU A 64 -7.31 -42.70 4.39
N VAL A 65 -6.64 -42.34 3.29
CA VAL A 65 -5.87 -41.10 3.19
C VAL A 65 -6.82 -39.97 2.83
N VAL A 66 -6.93 -38.98 3.73
CA VAL A 66 -7.66 -37.75 3.54
C VAL A 66 -6.66 -36.66 3.19
N ASN A 67 -6.81 -36.01 2.05
CA ASN A 67 -5.94 -34.96 1.53
C ASN A 67 -6.68 -33.70 1.08
N THR A 68 -8.00 -33.67 1.26
CA THR A 68 -8.84 -32.51 1.02
C THR A 68 -9.70 -32.20 2.25
N THR A 69 -10.18 -30.95 2.35
CA THR A 69 -11.07 -30.52 3.42
C THR A 69 -11.94 -29.34 2.98
N ASP A 70 -13.14 -29.29 3.53
CA ASP A 70 -13.88 -28.03 3.59
C ASP A 70 -13.23 -27.11 4.62
N LEU A 71 -13.07 -25.84 4.30
CA LEU A 71 -12.47 -24.88 5.21
C LEU A 71 -13.07 -23.47 5.09
N ILE A 72 -12.84 -22.66 6.12
CA ILE A 72 -13.10 -21.22 6.10
C ILE A 72 -11.76 -20.53 6.29
N ARG A 73 -11.42 -19.67 5.34
CA ARG A 73 -10.18 -18.88 5.36
C ARG A 73 -10.47 -17.39 5.43
N ARG A 74 -9.53 -16.66 6.01
CA ARG A 74 -9.43 -15.21 5.91
C ARG A 74 -8.18 -14.82 5.16
N ARG A 75 -8.30 -13.86 4.26
CA ARG A 75 -7.16 -13.19 3.63
C ARG A 75 -7.10 -11.77 4.13
N TRP A 76 -6.02 -11.46 4.82
CA TRP A 76 -5.82 -10.20 5.51
C TRP A 76 -5.00 -9.22 4.69
N LEU A 77 -5.34 -7.97 4.88
CA LEU A 77 -4.54 -6.79 4.55
C LEU A 77 -4.38 -5.98 5.84
N ASP A 78 -3.13 -5.73 6.24
CA ASP A 78 -2.80 -4.92 7.43
C ASP A 78 -1.70 -3.95 7.03
N ASN A 79 -2.00 -2.64 6.97
CA ASN A 79 -1.08 -1.70 6.38
C ASN A 79 -1.02 -0.36 7.08
N ASP A 80 0.19 0.23 7.05
CA ASP A 80 0.49 1.57 7.47
C ASP A 80 0.95 2.43 6.28
N PHE A 81 0.40 3.62 6.14
CA PHE A 81 0.75 4.55 5.08
C PHE A 81 0.99 5.95 5.62
N TYR A 82 2.21 6.43 5.43
CA TYR A 82 2.66 7.75 5.86
C TYR A 82 2.88 8.65 4.64
N VAL A 83 2.43 9.90 4.72
CA VAL A 83 2.65 10.90 3.67
C VAL A 83 3.05 12.23 4.28
N VAL A 84 4.07 12.84 3.71
CA VAL A 84 4.47 14.21 3.95
C VAL A 84 4.45 14.96 2.63
N ASN A 85 3.71 16.06 2.56
CA ASN A 85 3.72 16.99 1.43
C ASN A 85 4.16 18.36 1.93
N ALA A 86 5.02 19.04 1.18
CA ALA A 86 5.42 20.40 1.48
C ALA A 86 5.53 21.23 0.20
N THR A 87 5.07 22.47 0.26
CA THR A 87 5.26 23.45 -0.80
C THR A 87 5.68 24.79 -0.24
N ALA A 88 6.58 25.49 -0.93
CA ALA A 88 6.89 26.89 -0.73
C ALA A 88 6.50 27.66 -2.01
N ASN A 89 5.70 28.68 -1.86
CA ASN A 89 5.18 29.46 -2.96
C ASN A 89 5.72 30.88 -2.87
N TYR A 90 6.23 31.39 -3.98
CA TYR A 90 6.57 32.79 -4.15
C TYR A 90 5.77 33.38 -5.29
N LYS A 91 5.16 34.53 -5.06
CA LYS A 91 4.39 35.23 -6.07
C LYS A 91 4.58 36.74 -5.97
N ASP A 92 4.90 37.37 -7.11
CA ASP A 92 4.85 38.82 -7.28
C ASP A 92 4.12 39.19 -8.57
N ALA A 93 4.29 40.41 -9.06
CA ALA A 93 3.60 40.92 -10.26
C ALA A 93 3.99 40.13 -11.54
N ASN A 94 5.20 39.62 -11.62
CA ASN A 94 5.77 39.02 -12.84
C ASN A 94 6.16 37.54 -12.66
N ILE A 95 6.34 37.08 -11.45
CA ILE A 95 6.87 35.72 -11.16
C ILE A 95 5.89 34.98 -10.25
N ASP A 96 5.61 33.73 -10.62
CA ASP A 96 4.91 32.76 -9.77
C ASP A 96 5.78 31.49 -9.72
N LEU A 97 6.36 31.22 -8.54
CA LEU A 97 7.25 30.09 -8.30
C LEU A 97 6.63 29.16 -7.26
N ILE A 98 6.70 27.86 -7.51
CA ILE A 98 6.32 26.82 -6.58
C ILE A 98 7.47 25.84 -6.47
N PHE A 99 7.98 25.66 -5.28
CA PHE A 99 8.88 24.56 -4.91
C PHE A 99 8.12 23.60 -4.04
N GLY A 100 8.19 22.31 -4.34
CA GLY A 100 7.46 21.35 -3.56
C GLY A 100 8.12 19.98 -3.55
N GLY A 101 7.67 19.17 -2.61
CA GLY A 101 8.04 17.78 -2.52
C GLY A 101 7.00 16.98 -1.76
N SER A 102 7.04 15.69 -2.00
CA SER A 102 6.26 14.71 -1.27
C SER A 102 7.14 13.50 -0.95
N PHE A 103 6.92 12.93 0.21
CA PHE A 103 7.47 11.64 0.60
C PHE A 103 6.32 10.79 1.10
N SER A 104 6.26 9.54 0.65
CA SER A 104 5.36 8.55 1.23
C SER A 104 6.09 7.25 1.52
N HIS A 105 5.64 6.59 2.59
CA HIS A 105 6.07 5.27 2.99
C HIS A 105 4.84 4.39 3.21
N TYR A 106 4.83 3.26 2.56
CA TYR A 106 3.83 2.20 2.74
C TYR A 106 4.52 0.96 3.29
N ASP A 107 3.92 0.37 4.31
CA ASP A 107 4.27 -0.93 4.88
C ASP A 107 2.99 -1.73 5.01
N GLY A 108 2.93 -2.90 4.37
CA GLY A 108 1.70 -3.69 4.33
C GLY A 108 1.96 -5.18 4.37
N ASP A 109 1.33 -5.82 5.35
CA ASP A 109 1.29 -7.27 5.50
C ASP A 109 0.06 -7.84 4.77
N HIS A 110 0.31 -8.91 4.03
CA HIS A 110 -0.69 -9.71 3.35
C HIS A 110 -0.54 -11.17 3.80
N PHE A 111 -1.55 -11.70 4.47
CA PHE A 111 -1.47 -13.06 4.98
C PHE A 111 -2.82 -13.76 4.96
N GLY A 112 -2.79 -15.10 4.94
CA GLY A 112 -3.99 -15.92 5.01
C GLY A 112 -4.02 -16.76 6.26
N GLU A 113 -5.20 -16.83 6.90
CA GLU A 113 -5.48 -17.67 8.07
C GLU A 113 -6.58 -18.67 7.76
N ILE A 114 -6.43 -19.91 8.28
CA ILE A 114 -7.52 -20.89 8.33
C ILE A 114 -8.22 -20.72 9.68
N ILE A 115 -9.50 -20.36 9.65
CA ILE A 115 -10.27 -20.15 10.89
C ILE A 115 -11.18 -21.32 11.25
N TRP A 116 -11.40 -22.21 10.29
CA TRP A 116 -12.10 -23.49 10.48
C TRP A 116 -11.72 -24.44 9.35
N ALA A 117 -11.62 -25.72 9.67
CA ALA A 117 -11.51 -26.80 8.70
C ALA A 117 -12.25 -28.02 9.21
N GLU A 118 -12.89 -28.81 8.32
CA GLU A 118 -13.52 -30.08 8.67
C GLU A 118 -12.45 -31.08 9.15
N PHE A 119 -11.32 -31.12 8.43
CA PHE A 119 -10.12 -31.87 8.82
C PHE A 119 -8.96 -30.89 8.97
N ALA A 120 -8.52 -30.65 10.20
CA ALA A 120 -7.52 -29.62 10.51
C ALA A 120 -6.07 -30.09 10.34
N SER A 121 -5.83 -31.41 10.09
CA SER A 121 -4.49 -31.98 10.01
C SER A 121 -3.63 -31.58 11.23
N GLN A 122 -2.39 -31.14 11.01
CA GLN A 122 -1.49 -30.64 12.06
C GLN A 122 -1.69 -29.16 12.39
N SER A 123 -2.62 -28.44 11.71
CA SER A 123 -2.82 -27.01 11.91
C SER A 123 -3.65 -26.70 13.15
N GLN A 124 -3.51 -25.46 13.60
CA GLN A 124 -4.34 -24.86 14.64
C GLN A 124 -5.16 -23.71 14.06
N ILE A 125 -6.23 -23.36 14.76
CA ILE A 125 -7.06 -22.20 14.36
C ILE A 125 -6.21 -20.93 14.27
N ARG A 126 -6.32 -20.22 13.12
CA ARG A 126 -5.58 -19.02 12.75
C ARG A 126 -4.08 -19.23 12.43
N ASP A 127 -3.67 -20.46 12.17
CA ASP A 127 -2.37 -20.65 11.55
C ASP A 127 -2.34 -19.98 10.18
N ARG A 128 -1.26 -19.25 9.92
CA ARG A 128 -1.04 -18.60 8.63
C ARG A 128 -0.55 -19.63 7.63
N TYR A 129 -1.22 -19.74 6.48
CA TYR A 129 -0.77 -20.58 5.39
C TYR A 129 0.07 -19.83 4.35
N TYR A 130 -0.02 -18.50 4.33
CA TYR A 130 0.94 -17.63 3.63
C TYR A 130 1.13 -16.33 4.40
N ASP A 131 2.30 -15.70 4.18
CA ASP A 131 2.69 -14.45 4.81
C ASP A 131 3.62 -13.67 3.88
N GLY A 132 3.27 -12.47 3.52
CA GLY A 132 4.07 -11.59 2.68
C GLY A 132 3.96 -10.14 3.13
N ASN A 133 5.07 -9.42 2.97
CA ASN A 133 5.14 -7.99 3.28
C ASN A 133 5.54 -7.19 2.03
N SER A 134 5.04 -5.98 1.92
CA SER A 134 5.36 -5.03 0.87
C SER A 134 5.71 -3.68 1.44
N LEU A 135 6.92 -3.19 1.09
CA LEU A 135 7.42 -1.87 1.46
C LEU A 135 7.55 -1.01 0.20
N LYS A 136 7.04 0.21 0.25
CA LYS A 136 7.20 1.17 -0.83
C LYS A 136 7.55 2.55 -0.28
N ASN A 137 8.64 3.13 -0.79
CA ASN A 137 8.95 4.54 -0.59
C ASN A 137 8.80 5.29 -1.90
N ASP A 138 8.29 6.50 -1.83
CA ASP A 138 8.09 7.37 -2.99
C ASP A 138 8.49 8.80 -2.60
N LEU A 139 9.58 9.28 -3.16
CA LEU A 139 10.08 10.64 -2.97
C LEU A 139 9.93 11.42 -4.28
N SER A 140 9.27 12.55 -4.22
CA SER A 140 9.13 13.47 -5.35
C SER A 140 9.54 14.88 -4.93
N VAL A 141 10.35 15.55 -5.75
CA VAL A 141 10.70 16.96 -5.59
C VAL A 141 10.44 17.65 -6.92
N PHE A 142 9.82 18.83 -6.88
CA PHE A 142 9.51 19.57 -8.08
C PHE A 142 9.67 21.09 -7.89
N SER A 143 9.86 21.77 -9.02
CA SER A 143 9.88 23.23 -9.12
C SER A 143 9.09 23.65 -10.34
N LYS A 144 8.16 24.58 -10.15
CA LYS A 144 7.38 25.22 -11.22
C LYS A 144 7.66 26.72 -11.23
N ALA A 145 7.83 27.25 -12.42
CA ALA A 145 8.01 28.67 -12.61
C ALA A 145 7.10 29.20 -13.73
N ASN A 146 6.43 30.29 -13.47
CA ASN A 146 5.71 31.06 -14.48
C ASN A 146 6.24 32.50 -14.43
N TYR A 147 6.78 32.98 -15.55
CA TYR A 147 7.35 34.31 -15.67
C TYR A 147 6.64 35.13 -16.74
N LYS A 148 6.01 36.22 -16.32
CA LYS A 148 5.36 37.15 -17.22
C LYS A 148 6.40 38.11 -17.79
N LEU A 149 6.78 37.88 -19.05
CA LEU A 149 7.75 38.71 -19.75
C LEU A 149 7.17 40.11 -20.11
N ASN A 150 5.89 40.11 -20.50
CA ASN A 150 5.08 41.29 -20.75
C ASN A 150 3.60 40.91 -20.77
N ASP A 151 2.69 41.87 -21.10
CA ASP A 151 1.23 41.60 -21.07
C ASP A 151 0.75 40.59 -22.14
N LYS A 152 1.59 40.18 -23.08
CA LYS A 152 1.23 39.26 -24.17
C LYS A 152 1.99 37.94 -24.12
N VAL A 153 3.09 37.85 -23.34
CA VAL A 153 3.99 36.71 -23.33
C VAL A 153 4.33 36.31 -21.91
N SER A 154 4.12 35.04 -21.60
CA SER A 154 4.57 34.40 -20.40
C SER A 154 5.38 33.14 -20.74
N LEU A 155 6.38 32.86 -19.92
CA LEU A 155 7.19 31.63 -19.99
C LEU A 155 6.80 30.72 -18.83
N TYR A 156 6.68 29.42 -19.11
CA TYR A 156 6.41 28.39 -18.12
C TYR A 156 7.51 27.34 -18.15
N GLY A 157 7.86 26.83 -16.99
CA GLY A 157 8.75 25.69 -16.82
C GLY A 157 8.37 24.86 -15.58
N ASP A 158 8.47 23.55 -15.70
CA ASP A 158 8.19 22.60 -14.60
C ASP A 158 9.23 21.48 -14.66
N LEU A 159 9.91 21.25 -13.56
CA LEU A 159 10.91 20.19 -13.39
C LEU A 159 10.51 19.33 -12.20
N GLN A 160 10.51 18.02 -12.39
CA GLN A 160 10.27 17.06 -11.32
C GLN A 160 11.30 15.94 -11.39
N VAL A 161 11.79 15.56 -10.22
CA VAL A 161 12.52 14.30 -10.00
C VAL A 161 11.72 13.47 -9.01
N ARG A 162 11.51 12.19 -9.35
CA ARG A 162 10.80 11.23 -8.48
C ARG A 162 11.62 9.95 -8.38
N ASN A 163 11.80 9.47 -7.16
CA ASN A 163 12.40 8.17 -6.87
C ASN A 163 11.39 7.28 -6.17
N VAL A 164 11.26 6.04 -6.64
CA VAL A 164 10.37 5.02 -6.07
C VAL A 164 11.18 3.78 -5.78
N THR A 165 11.24 3.38 -4.51
CA THR A 165 11.77 2.08 -4.11
C THR A 165 10.62 1.17 -3.70
N TYR A 166 10.69 -0.08 -4.13
CA TYR A 166 9.69 -1.10 -3.84
C TYR A 166 10.38 -2.40 -3.45
N LYS A 167 10.02 -2.92 -2.30
CA LYS A 167 10.47 -4.23 -1.83
C LYS A 167 9.24 -5.04 -1.42
N THR A 168 9.14 -6.28 -1.91
CA THR A 168 8.13 -7.23 -1.45
C THR A 168 8.77 -8.60 -1.30
N PHE A 169 8.39 -9.32 -0.25
CA PHE A 169 8.96 -10.61 0.12
C PHE A 169 7.97 -11.43 0.93
N GLY A 170 8.23 -12.72 1.01
CA GLY A 170 7.39 -13.69 1.71
C GLY A 170 6.97 -14.83 0.80
N ASN A 171 5.80 -15.39 1.02
CA ASN A 171 5.21 -16.38 0.11
C ASN A 171 3.82 -15.95 -0.37
N THR A 172 3.45 -16.43 -1.55
CA THR A 172 2.13 -16.21 -2.13
C THR A 172 1.09 -17.16 -1.51
N SER A 173 -0.19 -16.92 -1.82
CA SER A 173 -1.26 -17.87 -1.46
C SER A 173 -1.12 -19.25 -2.11
N ASP A 174 -0.25 -19.40 -3.10
CA ASP A 174 0.08 -20.68 -3.77
C ASP A 174 1.38 -21.26 -3.21
N LEU A 175 1.81 -20.82 -2.04
CA LEU A 175 3.00 -21.26 -1.28
C LEU A 175 4.32 -21.08 -2.04
N VAL A 176 4.37 -20.15 -2.98
CA VAL A 176 5.59 -19.81 -3.73
C VAL A 176 6.32 -18.67 -3.05
N ASP A 177 7.55 -18.92 -2.63
CA ASP A 177 8.43 -17.89 -2.09
C ASP A 177 8.79 -16.85 -3.15
N PHE A 178 8.78 -15.59 -2.76
CA PHE A 178 9.20 -14.50 -3.63
C PHE A 178 9.96 -13.41 -2.88
N GLU A 179 10.88 -12.77 -3.57
CA GLU A 179 11.53 -11.54 -3.14
C GLU A 179 11.75 -10.66 -4.38
N VAL A 180 11.22 -9.46 -4.33
CA VAL A 180 11.39 -8.44 -5.37
C VAL A 180 11.90 -7.16 -4.73
N ASN A 181 12.98 -6.60 -5.27
CA ASN A 181 13.51 -5.31 -4.88
C ASN A 181 13.77 -4.49 -6.14
N LYS A 182 13.16 -3.31 -6.23
CA LYS A 182 13.24 -2.41 -7.39
C LYS A 182 13.41 -0.97 -6.95
N ASP A 183 14.20 -0.24 -7.71
CA ASP A 183 14.42 1.20 -7.59
C ASP A 183 14.21 1.85 -8.95
N PHE A 184 13.44 2.94 -8.98
CA PHE A 184 13.11 3.67 -10.19
C PHE A 184 13.32 5.16 -9.95
N THR A 185 14.04 5.81 -10.84
CA THR A 185 14.19 7.27 -10.84
C THR A 185 13.64 7.85 -12.14
N PHE A 186 12.77 8.85 -12.01
CA PHE A 186 12.13 9.54 -13.11
C PHE A 186 12.53 11.02 -13.11
N PHE A 187 12.81 11.56 -14.30
CA PHE A 187 12.97 12.99 -14.53
C PHE A 187 11.91 13.46 -15.52
N ASN A 188 11.06 14.38 -15.09
CA ASN A 188 9.89 14.84 -15.86
C ASN A 188 9.95 16.35 -16.07
N PRO A 189 10.62 16.84 -17.12
CA PRO A 189 10.59 18.24 -17.49
C PRO A 189 9.34 18.57 -18.32
N LYS A 190 8.80 19.80 -18.15
CA LYS A 190 7.75 20.38 -18.98
C LYS A 190 8.07 21.86 -19.23
N ALA A 191 7.77 22.36 -20.43
CA ALA A 191 7.91 23.74 -20.85
C ALA A 191 6.81 24.14 -21.83
#